data_8e24cc3d965a6430835f12e10dde1d55
#
_entry.id   8e24cc3d965a6430835f12e10dde1d55
#
_cell.length_a   1.000
_cell.length_b   1.000
_cell.length_c   1.000
_cell.angle_alpha   90.00
_cell.angle_beta   90.00
_cell.angle_gamma   90.00
#
_symmetry.space_group_name_H-M   'P 1'
#
loop_
_entity.id
_entity.type
_entity.pdbx_description
1 polymer ?
#
loop_
_entity_poly.entity_id
_entity_poly.type
_entity_poly.pdbx_seq_one_letter_code
_entity_poly.pdbx_strand_id
1 'polypeptide(L)'
;LDQPDGHADYLQAHIPGAVYVDLDTELAQHGAAAEGRHPLPSHATLQAAARRWGVNDGDIVVAYDDAGSVAAARAWWLLRRTGVDVRVLDGGLGFWTATGRPVQSGEGVMPEGDVTLVESLVGELSIDEAAALPAHGVLLDVRVAPRYRGETEPIDPIAGHVPGAINLPAASHIAADGTMVDSAALRAAFAEAGVTEGTQVAAYCGSGINAAHTALALAEVGIEAQVYSGSWSQWSNTPGRPVAVGGTPDGDVRAG
;
A
#
# COMPACT_ATOMS: atom_id res chain seq x y z
N LEU A 1 8.58 -6.34 4.96
CA LEU A 1 8.50 -7.21 3.77
C LEU A 1 9.82 -7.93 3.52
N ASP A 2 10.51 -8.30 4.59
CA ASP A 2 11.66 -9.20 4.54
C ASP A 2 11.19 -10.67 4.60
N GLN A 3 10.24 -11.06 3.75
CA GLN A 3 9.93 -12.46 3.53
C GLN A 3 10.87 -12.94 2.42
N PRO A 4 11.87 -13.76 2.72
CA PRO A 4 12.96 -14.02 1.79
C PRO A 4 12.57 -14.88 0.58
N ASP A 5 11.35 -15.41 0.48
CA ASP A 5 10.96 -16.22 -0.68
C ASP A 5 9.44 -16.41 -0.82
N GLY A 6 8.70 -15.32 -1.06
CA GLY A 6 7.25 -15.41 -1.31
C GLY A 6 6.89 -16.35 -2.47
N HIS A 7 7.78 -16.53 -3.46
CA HIS A 7 7.60 -17.50 -4.53
C HIS A 7 7.70 -18.95 -4.04
N ALA A 8 8.66 -19.25 -3.14
CA ALA A 8 8.77 -20.59 -2.57
C ALA A 8 7.53 -20.94 -1.72
N ASP A 9 7.00 -20.00 -0.96
CA ASP A 9 5.77 -20.20 -0.18
C ASP A 9 4.56 -20.44 -1.11
N TYR A 10 4.44 -19.66 -2.19
CA TYR A 10 3.43 -19.87 -3.23
C TYR A 10 3.52 -21.28 -3.85
N LEU A 11 4.74 -21.75 -4.17
CA LEU A 11 4.94 -23.11 -4.73
C LEU A 11 4.53 -24.21 -3.76
N GLN A 12 4.58 -23.96 -2.45
CA GLN A 12 4.14 -24.93 -1.43
C GLN A 12 2.62 -24.98 -1.34
N ALA A 13 1.97 -23.82 -1.30
CA ALA A 13 0.50 -23.74 -1.19
C ALA A 13 -0.04 -22.38 -1.70
N HIS A 14 -0.98 -22.44 -2.61
CA HIS A 14 -1.74 -21.27 -3.07
C HIS A 14 -3.19 -21.64 -3.40
N ILE A 15 -4.04 -20.65 -3.56
CA ILE A 15 -5.45 -20.84 -3.96
C ILE A 15 -5.49 -21.39 -5.39
N PRO A 16 -6.26 -22.45 -5.66
CA PRO A 16 -6.31 -23.08 -6.98
C PRO A 16 -6.56 -22.08 -8.11
N GLY A 17 -5.69 -22.09 -9.12
CA GLY A 17 -5.77 -21.20 -10.27
C GLY A 17 -5.13 -19.82 -10.06
N ALA A 18 -4.57 -19.51 -8.89
CA ALA A 18 -3.82 -18.28 -8.69
C ALA A 18 -2.46 -18.33 -9.38
N VAL A 19 -1.95 -17.17 -9.76
CA VAL A 19 -0.58 -16.97 -10.26
C VAL A 19 0.22 -16.15 -9.27
N TYR A 20 1.52 -16.38 -9.20
CA TYR A 20 2.42 -15.58 -8.38
C TYR A 20 2.68 -14.22 -9.02
N VAL A 21 2.65 -13.18 -8.18
CA VAL A 21 2.98 -11.81 -8.54
C VAL A 21 4.11 -11.34 -7.64
N ASP A 22 5.24 -10.97 -8.24
CA ASP A 22 6.39 -10.46 -7.52
C ASP A 22 6.23 -8.95 -7.25
N LEU A 23 6.24 -8.59 -5.96
CA LEU A 23 6.02 -7.21 -5.55
C LEU A 23 7.12 -6.27 -6.04
N ASP A 24 8.38 -6.72 -5.97
CA ASP A 24 9.53 -5.85 -6.20
C ASP A 24 9.77 -5.57 -7.68
N THR A 25 9.37 -6.48 -8.55
CA THR A 25 9.62 -6.40 -9.99
C THR A 25 8.37 -6.12 -10.83
N GLU A 26 7.17 -6.39 -10.31
CA GLU A 26 5.92 -6.26 -11.04
C GLU A 26 4.99 -5.18 -10.47
N LEU A 27 4.99 -4.97 -9.13
CA LEU A 27 4.20 -3.93 -8.44
C LEU A 27 5.06 -2.75 -7.99
N ALA A 28 6.35 -2.81 -8.21
CA ALA A 28 7.32 -1.76 -7.96
C ALA A 28 8.41 -1.80 -9.03
N GLN A 29 9.35 -0.90 -8.93
CA GLN A 29 10.60 -0.92 -9.69
C GLN A 29 11.77 -0.48 -8.80
N HIS A 30 12.98 -0.76 -9.25
CA HIS A 30 14.18 -0.22 -8.62
C HIS A 30 14.48 1.16 -9.18
N GLY A 31 14.82 2.11 -8.30
CA GLY A 31 15.13 3.48 -8.65
C GLY A 31 16.23 4.07 -7.77
N ALA A 32 16.51 5.36 -7.97
CA ALA A 32 17.40 6.11 -7.10
C ALA A 32 16.76 6.32 -5.71
N ALA A 33 17.56 6.51 -4.66
CA ALA A 33 17.04 6.74 -3.30
C ALA A 33 16.03 7.90 -3.24
N ALA A 34 16.21 8.93 -4.07
CA ALA A 34 15.29 10.06 -4.19
C ALA A 34 13.94 9.72 -4.89
N GLU A 35 13.78 8.52 -5.44
CA GLU A 35 12.51 8.02 -5.97
C GLU A 35 11.74 7.16 -4.95
N GLY A 36 12.39 6.85 -3.81
CA GLY A 36 11.88 5.94 -2.79
C GLY A 36 12.30 4.48 -3.05
N ARG A 37 12.03 3.59 -2.08
CA ARG A 37 12.45 2.18 -2.17
C ARG A 37 11.61 1.34 -3.13
N HIS A 38 10.31 1.67 -3.28
CA HIS A 38 9.40 0.95 -4.16
C HIS A 38 8.66 1.94 -5.08
N PRO A 39 9.38 2.62 -6.00
CA PRO A 39 8.76 3.47 -7.00
C PRO A 39 7.68 2.70 -7.76
N LEU A 40 6.71 3.39 -8.32
CA LEU A 40 5.66 2.73 -9.11
C LEU A 40 6.26 2.09 -10.37
N PRO A 41 5.77 0.93 -10.78
CA PRO A 41 6.13 0.37 -12.08
C PRO A 41 5.67 1.32 -13.18
N SER A 42 6.39 1.35 -14.29
CA SER A 42 5.90 2.07 -15.47
C SER A 42 4.58 1.46 -15.95
N HIS A 43 3.76 2.27 -16.64
CA HIS A 43 2.54 1.76 -17.26
C HIS A 43 2.80 0.55 -18.16
N ALA A 44 3.88 0.58 -18.95
CA ALA A 44 4.25 -0.52 -19.83
C ALA A 44 4.63 -1.79 -19.04
N THR A 45 5.33 -1.64 -17.92
CA THR A 45 5.69 -2.78 -17.04
C THR A 45 4.43 -3.39 -16.43
N LEU A 46 3.53 -2.58 -15.86
CA LEU A 46 2.29 -3.06 -15.27
C LEU A 46 1.38 -3.71 -16.32
N GLN A 47 1.27 -3.11 -17.51
CA GLN A 47 0.52 -3.67 -18.64
C GLN A 47 1.03 -5.06 -19.04
N ALA A 48 2.35 -5.21 -19.21
CA ALA A 48 2.96 -6.50 -19.56
C ALA A 48 2.77 -7.53 -18.43
N ALA A 49 2.90 -7.10 -17.17
CA ALA A 49 2.67 -7.96 -16.01
C ALA A 49 1.21 -8.44 -15.95
N ALA A 50 0.23 -7.55 -16.06
CA ALA A 50 -1.18 -7.89 -16.02
C ALA A 50 -1.57 -8.94 -17.11
N ARG A 51 -1.04 -8.78 -18.32
CA ARG A 51 -1.22 -9.78 -19.39
C ARG A 51 -0.58 -11.12 -19.06
N ARG A 52 0.63 -11.11 -18.51
CA ARG A 52 1.31 -12.34 -18.07
C ARG A 52 0.55 -13.05 -16.94
N TRP A 53 -0.15 -12.31 -16.07
CA TRP A 53 -1.03 -12.88 -15.05
C TRP A 53 -2.32 -13.47 -15.63
N GLY A 54 -2.56 -13.32 -16.94
CA GLY A 54 -3.72 -13.85 -17.63
C GLY A 54 -4.95 -12.94 -17.56
N VAL A 55 -4.80 -11.66 -17.20
CA VAL A 55 -5.92 -10.73 -17.08
C VAL A 55 -6.42 -10.31 -18.46
N ASN A 56 -7.75 -10.41 -18.68
CA ASN A 56 -8.42 -9.98 -19.90
C ASN A 56 -9.28 -8.74 -19.64
N ASP A 57 -9.67 -8.05 -20.70
CA ASP A 57 -10.63 -6.94 -20.60
C ASP A 57 -11.96 -7.42 -20.01
N GLY A 58 -12.40 -6.76 -18.93
CA GLY A 58 -13.64 -7.09 -18.24
C GLY A 58 -13.55 -8.19 -17.17
N ASP A 59 -12.36 -8.75 -16.94
CA ASP A 59 -12.15 -9.69 -15.84
C ASP A 59 -12.28 -9.01 -14.48
N ILE A 60 -12.70 -9.81 -13.48
CA ILE A 60 -12.61 -9.45 -12.07
C ILE A 60 -11.34 -10.11 -11.52
N VAL A 61 -10.38 -9.29 -11.10
CA VAL A 61 -9.16 -9.75 -10.45
C VAL A 61 -9.36 -9.83 -8.95
N VAL A 62 -8.95 -10.94 -8.33
CA VAL A 62 -8.90 -11.06 -6.87
C VAL A 62 -7.44 -11.21 -6.43
N ALA A 63 -6.92 -10.19 -5.77
CA ALA A 63 -5.58 -10.21 -5.18
C ALA A 63 -5.61 -10.75 -3.76
N TYR A 64 -4.61 -11.51 -3.37
CA TYR A 64 -4.42 -11.95 -1.98
C TYR A 64 -2.93 -12.11 -1.66
N ASP A 65 -2.63 -12.11 -0.38
CA ASP A 65 -1.32 -12.47 0.16
C ASP A 65 -1.49 -13.29 1.46
N ASP A 66 -0.42 -13.50 2.19
CA ASP A 66 -0.42 -14.08 3.53
C ASP A 66 0.27 -13.15 4.54
N ALA A 67 0.14 -11.84 4.32
CA ALA A 67 0.79 -10.77 5.08
C ALA A 67 -0.19 -9.66 5.49
N GLY A 68 -1.44 -10.01 5.78
CA GLY A 68 -2.48 -9.05 6.18
C GLY A 68 -2.95 -8.13 5.06
N SER A 69 -2.99 -8.62 3.84
CA SER A 69 -3.43 -7.91 2.64
C SER A 69 -2.55 -6.71 2.22
N VAL A 70 -1.30 -6.66 2.69
CA VAL A 70 -0.41 -5.50 2.44
C VAL A 70 0.09 -5.47 1.00
N ALA A 71 0.58 -6.60 0.48
CA ALA A 71 1.01 -6.73 -0.91
C ALA A 71 -0.20 -6.75 -1.87
N ALA A 72 -1.27 -7.46 -1.48
CA ALA A 72 -2.52 -7.51 -2.23
C ALA A 72 -3.15 -6.12 -2.40
N ALA A 73 -3.11 -5.27 -1.38
CA ALA A 73 -3.57 -3.89 -1.47
C ALA A 73 -2.74 -3.03 -2.42
N ARG A 74 -1.44 -3.30 -2.55
CA ARG A 74 -0.60 -2.62 -3.56
C ARG A 74 -1.04 -3.00 -4.97
N ALA A 75 -1.29 -4.28 -5.24
CA ALA A 75 -1.83 -4.75 -6.52
C ALA A 75 -3.21 -4.15 -6.79
N TRP A 76 -4.10 -4.17 -5.79
CA TRP A 76 -5.43 -3.56 -5.86
C TRP A 76 -5.35 -2.07 -6.22
N TRP A 77 -4.53 -1.30 -5.53
CA TRP A 77 -4.41 0.14 -5.76
C TRP A 77 -3.87 0.46 -7.16
N LEU A 78 -2.88 -0.30 -7.63
CA LEU A 78 -2.31 -0.13 -8.98
C LEU A 78 -3.33 -0.48 -10.07
N LEU A 79 -3.98 -1.65 -9.99
CA LEU A 79 -4.91 -2.11 -11.02
C LEU A 79 -6.21 -1.29 -11.05
N ARG A 80 -6.76 -0.94 -9.88
CA ARG A 80 -7.98 -0.12 -9.81
C ARG A 80 -7.82 1.22 -10.54
N ARG A 81 -6.67 1.85 -10.43
CA ARG A 81 -6.35 3.12 -11.10
C ARG A 81 -6.32 2.99 -12.62
N THR A 82 -6.10 1.81 -13.14
CA THR A 82 -5.99 1.52 -14.57
C THR A 82 -7.26 0.95 -15.17
N GLY A 83 -8.38 0.97 -14.42
CA GLY A 83 -9.71 0.60 -14.89
C GLY A 83 -10.07 -0.87 -14.71
N VAL A 84 -9.24 -1.67 -14.05
CA VAL A 84 -9.54 -3.09 -13.76
C VAL A 84 -10.47 -3.19 -12.54
N ASP A 85 -11.52 -4.03 -12.61
CA ASP A 85 -12.30 -4.43 -11.43
C ASP A 85 -11.44 -5.39 -10.58
N VAL A 86 -10.86 -4.84 -9.53
CA VAL A 86 -9.96 -5.59 -8.65
C VAL A 86 -10.46 -5.57 -7.22
N ARG A 87 -10.37 -6.72 -6.55
CA ARG A 87 -10.79 -6.95 -5.16
C ARG A 87 -9.65 -7.57 -4.39
N VAL A 88 -9.68 -7.45 -3.07
CA VAL A 88 -8.75 -8.13 -2.16
C VAL A 88 -9.51 -9.20 -1.41
N LEU A 89 -8.92 -10.40 -1.30
CA LEU A 89 -9.46 -11.47 -0.48
C LEU A 89 -9.14 -11.17 0.98
N ASP A 90 -10.14 -10.83 1.75
CA ASP A 90 -10.00 -10.51 3.17
C ASP A 90 -9.47 -11.71 3.98
N GLY A 91 -8.43 -11.48 4.79
CA GLY A 91 -7.71 -12.50 5.53
C GLY A 91 -6.78 -13.39 4.70
N GLY A 92 -6.71 -13.19 3.39
CA GLY A 92 -5.73 -13.81 2.48
C GLY A 92 -5.69 -15.34 2.55
N LEU A 93 -4.51 -15.91 2.26
CA LEU A 93 -4.30 -17.36 2.25
C LEU A 93 -4.49 -17.98 3.65
N GLY A 94 -4.07 -17.28 4.72
CA GLY A 94 -4.20 -17.78 6.09
C GLY A 94 -5.64 -18.05 6.47
N PHE A 95 -6.54 -17.08 6.25
CA PHE A 95 -7.97 -17.26 6.52
C PHE A 95 -8.62 -18.29 5.59
N TRP A 96 -8.24 -18.32 4.31
CA TRP A 96 -8.70 -19.30 3.34
C TRP A 96 -8.42 -20.74 3.82
N THR A 97 -7.20 -21.02 4.24
CA THR A 97 -6.78 -22.35 4.72
C THR A 97 -7.41 -22.70 6.08
N ALA A 98 -7.48 -21.73 7.00
CA ALA A 98 -8.12 -21.92 8.31
C ALA A 98 -9.62 -22.30 8.20
N THR A 99 -10.28 -21.89 7.11
CA THR A 99 -11.67 -22.26 6.81
C THR A 99 -11.81 -23.59 6.04
N GLY A 100 -10.72 -24.35 5.88
CA GLY A 100 -10.72 -25.67 5.25
C GLY A 100 -10.89 -25.65 3.74
N ARG A 101 -10.62 -24.53 3.09
CA ARG A 101 -10.72 -24.40 1.63
C ARG A 101 -9.53 -25.04 0.92
N PRO A 102 -9.70 -25.51 -0.33
CA PRO A 102 -8.64 -26.22 -1.04
C PRO A 102 -7.47 -25.30 -1.41
N VAL A 103 -6.28 -25.87 -1.42
CA VAL A 103 -5.06 -25.27 -1.96
C VAL A 103 -4.43 -26.19 -3.00
N GLN A 104 -3.60 -25.65 -3.87
CA GLN A 104 -2.75 -26.40 -4.78
C GLN A 104 -1.28 -26.00 -4.58
N SER A 105 -0.38 -26.81 -5.07
CA SER A 105 1.07 -26.59 -5.07
C SER A 105 1.64 -26.60 -6.48
N GLY A 106 2.87 -26.08 -6.65
CA GLY A 106 3.55 -25.98 -7.94
C GLY A 106 3.26 -24.66 -8.65
N GLU A 107 3.76 -24.52 -9.88
CA GLU A 107 3.51 -23.32 -10.68
C GLU A 107 2.08 -23.24 -11.21
N GLY A 108 1.44 -22.09 -11.01
CA GLY A 108 0.22 -21.74 -11.72
C GLY A 108 0.56 -21.27 -13.14
N VAL A 109 -0.08 -21.85 -14.13
CA VAL A 109 0.09 -21.47 -15.53
C VAL A 109 -1.21 -20.92 -16.06
N MET A 110 -1.18 -19.64 -16.48
CA MET A 110 -2.29 -19.00 -17.17
C MET A 110 -1.89 -18.65 -18.61
N PRO A 111 -2.83 -18.76 -19.56
CA PRO A 111 -2.63 -18.16 -20.89
C PRO A 111 -2.40 -16.66 -20.73
N GLU A 112 -1.60 -16.07 -21.60
CA GLU A 112 -1.43 -14.61 -21.63
C GLU A 112 -2.78 -13.93 -21.92
N GLY A 113 -3.13 -12.94 -21.07
CA GLY A 113 -4.35 -12.16 -21.23
C GLY A 113 -4.22 -11.02 -22.25
N ASP A 114 -5.32 -10.36 -22.52
CA ASP A 114 -5.39 -9.29 -23.53
C ASP A 114 -5.75 -7.91 -22.95
N VAL A 115 -5.84 -7.77 -21.61
CA VAL A 115 -6.23 -6.52 -20.95
C VAL A 115 -5.49 -5.30 -21.49
N THR A 116 -6.21 -4.19 -21.64
CA THR A 116 -5.65 -2.89 -21.96
C THR A 116 -5.85 -1.94 -20.78
N LEU A 117 -4.78 -1.67 -20.06
CA LEU A 117 -4.79 -0.79 -18.90
C LEU A 117 -4.90 0.68 -19.35
N VAL A 118 -5.74 1.45 -18.66
CA VAL A 118 -5.81 2.90 -18.86
C VAL A 118 -4.61 3.54 -18.15
N GLU A 119 -3.90 4.43 -18.84
CA GLU A 119 -2.87 5.23 -18.18
C GLU A 119 -3.52 6.27 -17.28
N SER A 120 -3.20 6.24 -15.99
CA SER A 120 -3.81 7.12 -14.99
C SER A 120 -2.81 7.50 -13.90
N LEU A 121 -2.79 8.78 -13.58
CA LEU A 121 -2.09 9.34 -12.41
C LEU A 121 -3.05 9.62 -11.24
N VAL A 122 -4.35 9.34 -11.40
CA VAL A 122 -5.36 9.59 -10.37
C VAL A 122 -5.04 8.80 -9.11
N GLY A 123 -5.13 9.46 -7.95
CA GLY A 123 -4.90 8.81 -6.65
C GLY A 123 -3.44 8.78 -6.18
N GLU A 124 -2.49 9.30 -6.95
CA GLU A 124 -1.10 9.47 -6.51
C GLU A 124 -0.80 10.92 -6.15
N LEU A 125 -0.01 11.12 -5.10
CA LEU A 125 0.56 12.42 -4.73
C LEU A 125 2.05 12.46 -5.03
N SER A 126 2.49 13.57 -5.60
CA SER A 126 3.90 13.96 -5.61
C SER A 126 4.37 14.35 -4.20
N ILE A 127 5.68 14.44 -4.02
CA ILE A 127 6.29 14.88 -2.75
C ILE A 127 5.87 16.31 -2.37
N ASP A 128 5.64 17.20 -3.34
CA ASP A 128 5.21 18.59 -3.09
C ASP A 128 3.75 18.66 -2.70
N GLU A 129 2.89 17.86 -3.33
CA GLU A 129 1.48 17.75 -2.96
C GLU A 129 1.32 17.13 -1.57
N ALA A 130 2.12 16.12 -1.23
CA ALA A 130 2.14 15.53 0.12
C ALA A 130 2.57 16.57 1.18
N ALA A 131 3.56 17.42 0.86
CA ALA A 131 3.97 18.51 1.74
C ALA A 131 2.89 19.57 1.95
N ALA A 132 2.08 19.84 0.94
CA ALA A 132 1.04 20.87 0.96
C ALA A 132 -0.28 20.39 1.60
N LEU A 133 -0.57 19.10 1.56
CA LEU A 133 -1.85 18.53 1.96
C LEU A 133 -2.26 18.87 3.41
N PRO A 134 -1.38 18.86 4.44
CA PRO A 134 -1.75 19.16 5.81
C PRO A 134 -2.40 20.56 6.02
N ALA A 135 -2.20 21.49 5.10
CA ALA A 135 -2.80 22.82 5.18
C ALA A 135 -4.31 22.84 4.88
N HIS A 136 -4.88 21.79 4.24
CA HIS A 136 -6.27 21.77 3.79
C HIS A 136 -6.92 20.38 3.80
N GLY A 137 -6.19 19.38 4.25
CA GLY A 137 -6.62 17.98 4.32
C GLY A 137 -5.85 17.22 5.37
N VAL A 138 -5.91 15.91 5.30
CA VAL A 138 -5.23 14.99 6.22
C VAL A 138 -4.20 14.15 5.49
N LEU A 139 -2.95 14.22 5.94
CA LEU A 139 -1.88 13.31 5.52
C LEU A 139 -1.64 12.29 6.63
N LEU A 140 -1.90 11.02 6.37
CA LEU A 140 -1.69 9.93 7.32
C LEU A 140 -0.30 9.33 7.18
N ASP A 141 0.48 9.34 8.26
CA ASP A 141 1.67 8.49 8.41
C ASP A 141 1.25 7.15 8.99
N VAL A 142 1.32 6.10 8.19
CA VAL A 142 0.84 4.78 8.59
C VAL A 142 1.92 3.83 9.08
N ARG A 143 3.12 4.38 9.38
CA ARG A 143 4.20 3.65 10.05
C ARG A 143 3.90 3.47 11.54
N VAL A 144 4.60 2.54 12.18
CA VAL A 144 4.53 2.37 13.64
C VAL A 144 4.94 3.64 14.37
N ALA A 145 4.28 3.93 15.49
CA ALA A 145 4.44 5.16 16.23
C ALA A 145 5.90 5.53 16.62
N PRO A 146 6.79 4.60 17.00
CA PRO A 146 8.20 4.95 17.27
C PRO A 146 8.94 5.52 16.06
N ARG A 147 8.64 5.05 14.83
CA ARG A 147 9.23 5.61 13.61
C ARG A 147 8.68 7.02 13.32
N TYR A 148 7.37 7.19 13.46
CA TYR A 148 6.74 8.51 13.33
C TYR A 148 7.33 9.52 14.29
N ARG A 149 7.45 9.15 15.58
CA ARG A 149 8.00 10.05 16.60
C ARG A 149 9.49 10.35 16.47
N GLY A 150 10.18 9.66 15.57
CA GLY A 150 11.63 9.81 15.39
C GLY A 150 12.48 9.16 16.47
N GLU A 151 11.90 8.21 17.23
CA GLU A 151 12.61 7.44 18.26
C GLU A 151 13.47 6.32 17.65
N THR A 152 13.03 5.77 16.54
CA THR A 152 13.73 4.72 15.79
C THR A 152 13.55 4.90 14.30
N GLU A 153 14.61 4.63 13.52
CA GLU A 153 14.51 4.49 12.06
C GLU A 153 15.53 3.46 11.58
N PRO A 154 15.11 2.21 11.40
CA PRO A 154 16.03 1.12 11.07
C PRO A 154 16.44 1.07 9.60
N ILE A 155 15.78 1.82 8.70
CA ILE A 155 15.91 1.63 7.26
C ILE A 155 16.35 2.93 6.56
N ASP A 156 15.71 4.05 6.89
CA ASP A 156 15.87 5.31 6.18
C ASP A 156 16.90 6.23 6.89
N PRO A 157 17.52 7.19 6.17
CA PRO A 157 18.63 7.98 6.75
C PRO A 157 18.21 8.93 7.88
N ILE A 158 16.95 9.34 7.93
CA ILE A 158 16.44 10.34 8.88
C ILE A 158 15.23 9.79 9.62
N ALA A 159 15.18 9.95 10.95
CA ALA A 159 14.06 9.58 11.79
C ALA A 159 13.09 10.76 11.99
N GLY A 160 11.79 10.51 11.99
CA GLY A 160 10.73 11.51 12.15
C GLY A 160 9.58 11.31 11.16
N HIS A 161 8.83 12.37 10.88
CA HIS A 161 7.68 12.33 9.99
C HIS A 161 7.56 13.62 9.14
N VAL A 162 6.69 13.58 8.13
CA VAL A 162 6.32 14.75 7.33
C VAL A 162 5.59 15.75 8.22
N PRO A 163 6.02 17.02 8.33
CA PRO A 163 5.35 18.02 9.17
C PRO A 163 3.85 18.13 8.85
N GLY A 164 3.03 18.12 9.89
CA GLY A 164 1.57 18.15 9.77
C GLY A 164 0.90 16.78 9.54
N ALA A 165 1.66 15.70 9.34
CA ALA A 165 1.09 14.37 9.18
C ALA A 165 0.58 13.80 10.51
N ILE A 166 -0.53 13.07 10.47
CA ILE A 166 -1.15 12.40 11.62
C ILE A 166 -0.77 10.92 11.60
N ASN A 167 -0.32 10.38 12.73
CA ASN A 167 0.04 8.96 12.81
C ASN A 167 -1.19 8.07 13.03
N LEU A 168 -1.41 7.15 12.09
CA LEU A 168 -2.39 6.07 12.21
C LEU A 168 -1.78 4.78 11.64
N PRO A 169 -1.15 3.93 12.47
CA PRO A 169 -0.44 2.75 11.98
C PRO A 169 -1.33 1.79 11.20
N ALA A 170 -0.91 1.38 10.01
CA ALA A 170 -1.65 0.45 9.14
C ALA A 170 -2.01 -0.88 9.83
N ALA A 171 -1.18 -1.34 10.77
CA ALA A 171 -1.46 -2.54 11.56
C ALA A 171 -2.75 -2.43 12.39
N SER A 172 -3.24 -1.22 12.70
CA SER A 172 -4.52 -1.04 13.42
C SER A 172 -5.75 -1.37 12.56
N HIS A 173 -5.59 -1.53 11.27
CA HIS A 173 -6.66 -1.92 10.35
C HIS A 173 -6.83 -3.44 10.22
N ILE A 174 -5.94 -4.22 10.83
CA ILE A 174 -5.88 -5.67 10.68
C ILE A 174 -6.27 -6.32 12.02
N ALA A 175 -7.24 -7.22 12.01
CA ALA A 175 -7.66 -8.01 13.14
C ALA A 175 -6.68 -9.17 13.43
N ALA A 176 -6.82 -9.82 14.58
CA ALA A 176 -5.92 -10.89 15.02
C ALA A 176 -5.94 -12.14 14.13
N ASP A 177 -7.00 -12.35 13.37
CA ASP A 177 -7.15 -13.44 12.40
C ASP A 177 -6.67 -13.09 10.98
N GLY A 178 -6.07 -11.91 10.81
CA GLY A 178 -5.55 -11.41 9.53
C GLY A 178 -6.59 -10.75 8.63
N THR A 179 -7.86 -10.71 9.03
CA THR A 179 -8.90 -9.98 8.30
C THR A 179 -8.84 -8.48 8.59
N MET A 180 -9.47 -7.68 7.76
CA MET A 180 -9.66 -6.27 8.05
C MET A 180 -10.62 -6.11 9.25
N VAL A 181 -10.34 -5.17 10.16
CA VAL A 181 -11.28 -4.86 11.24
C VAL A 181 -12.61 -4.35 10.66
N ASP A 182 -13.69 -4.49 11.41
CA ASP A 182 -15.02 -4.12 10.90
C ASP A 182 -15.13 -2.64 10.51
N SER A 183 -16.03 -2.33 9.58
CA SER A 183 -16.19 -0.98 9.02
C SER A 183 -16.55 0.07 10.06
N ALA A 184 -17.15 -0.28 11.21
CA ALA A 184 -17.47 0.67 12.27
C ALA A 184 -16.19 1.05 13.04
N ALA A 185 -15.32 0.08 13.32
CA ALA A 185 -14.02 0.33 13.94
C ALA A 185 -13.10 1.15 13.02
N LEU A 186 -13.08 0.85 11.70
CA LEU A 186 -12.35 1.65 10.71
C LEU A 186 -12.83 3.10 10.69
N ARG A 187 -14.15 3.32 10.60
CA ARG A 187 -14.73 4.69 10.61
C ARG A 187 -14.35 5.46 11.88
N ALA A 188 -14.40 4.81 13.04
CA ALA A 188 -14.02 5.44 14.31
C ALA A 188 -12.54 5.83 14.32
N ALA A 189 -11.64 4.94 13.92
CA ALA A 189 -10.21 5.21 13.87
C ALA A 189 -9.86 6.34 12.89
N PHE A 190 -10.47 6.34 11.72
CA PHE A 190 -10.27 7.41 10.74
C PHE A 190 -10.85 8.75 11.22
N ALA A 191 -12.03 8.75 11.86
CA ALA A 191 -12.63 9.97 12.42
C ALA A 191 -11.76 10.56 13.55
N GLU A 192 -11.16 9.73 14.41
CA GLU A 192 -10.19 10.18 15.43
C GLU A 192 -8.95 10.83 14.80
N ALA A 193 -8.54 10.36 13.63
CA ALA A 193 -7.46 10.95 12.83
C ALA A 193 -7.92 12.17 11.99
N GLY A 194 -9.16 12.65 12.16
CA GLY A 194 -9.70 13.80 11.45
C GLY A 194 -10.21 13.52 10.04
N VAL A 195 -10.33 12.24 9.66
CA VAL A 195 -10.82 11.82 8.34
C VAL A 195 -12.30 11.47 8.42
N THR A 196 -13.12 12.26 7.75
CA THR A 196 -14.57 12.08 7.63
C THR A 196 -15.00 12.20 6.18
N GLU A 197 -16.28 12.03 5.89
CA GLU A 197 -16.82 12.22 4.55
C GLU A 197 -16.45 13.61 3.99
N GLY A 198 -15.92 13.66 2.78
CA GLY A 198 -15.47 14.88 2.10
C GLY A 198 -14.09 15.38 2.50
N THR A 199 -13.41 14.75 3.47
CA THR A 199 -12.03 15.09 3.81
C THR A 199 -11.10 14.71 2.65
N GLN A 200 -10.25 15.64 2.19
CA GLN A 200 -9.13 15.28 1.35
C GLN A 200 -8.11 14.52 2.18
N VAL A 201 -7.87 13.26 1.84
CA VAL A 201 -6.98 12.39 2.61
C VAL A 201 -5.97 11.69 1.72
N ALA A 202 -4.75 11.60 2.21
CA ALA A 202 -3.73 10.75 1.62
C ALA A 202 -2.97 10.00 2.71
N ALA A 203 -2.38 8.87 2.31
CA ALA A 203 -1.52 8.08 3.18
C ALA A 203 -0.11 7.96 2.62
N TYR A 204 0.87 7.91 3.51
CA TYR A 204 2.24 7.48 3.20
C TYR A 204 2.75 6.54 4.28
N CYS A 205 3.75 5.73 3.94
CA CYS A 205 4.40 4.83 4.91
C CYS A 205 5.93 4.90 4.79
N GLY A 206 6.64 3.79 4.89
CA GLY A 206 8.08 3.73 4.61
C GLY A 206 8.40 3.80 3.12
N SER A 207 7.61 3.11 2.27
CA SER A 207 7.91 2.92 0.85
C SER A 207 6.66 2.78 -0.05
N GLY A 208 5.49 3.22 0.41
CA GLY A 208 4.25 3.25 -0.36
C GLY A 208 3.42 1.96 -0.37
N ILE A 209 3.89 0.88 0.25
CA ILE A 209 3.16 -0.41 0.26
C ILE A 209 2.02 -0.38 1.29
N ASN A 210 2.33 -0.16 2.58
CA ASN A 210 1.30 -0.04 3.63
C ASN A 210 0.36 1.17 3.41
N ALA A 211 0.80 2.19 2.68
CA ALA A 211 -0.05 3.31 2.30
C ALA A 211 -1.19 2.87 1.38
N ALA A 212 -0.92 1.96 0.43
CA ALA A 212 -1.96 1.35 -0.41
C ALA A 212 -2.96 0.52 0.41
N HIS A 213 -2.48 -0.18 1.46
CA HIS A 213 -3.37 -0.90 2.40
C HIS A 213 -4.29 0.06 3.16
N THR A 214 -3.78 1.20 3.62
CA THR A 214 -4.63 2.22 4.25
C THR A 214 -5.62 2.83 3.27
N ALA A 215 -5.25 3.02 2.01
CA ALA A 215 -6.18 3.45 0.97
C ALA A 215 -7.29 2.41 0.71
N LEU A 216 -6.98 1.11 0.77
CA LEU A 216 -7.97 0.03 0.72
C LEU A 216 -8.93 0.11 1.92
N ALA A 217 -8.41 0.27 3.15
CA ALA A 217 -9.22 0.38 4.36
C ALA A 217 -10.15 1.62 4.34
N LEU A 218 -9.69 2.74 3.78
CA LEU A 218 -10.50 3.94 3.56
C LEU A 218 -11.60 3.69 2.51
N ALA A 219 -11.28 3.01 1.41
CA ALA A 219 -12.25 2.66 0.37
C ALA A 219 -13.34 1.73 0.90
N GLU A 220 -13.03 0.80 1.82
CA GLU A 220 -13.99 -0.09 2.48
C GLU A 220 -15.05 0.70 3.27
N VAL A 221 -14.72 1.86 3.77
CA VAL A 221 -15.65 2.75 4.45
C VAL A 221 -16.20 3.88 3.56
N GLY A 222 -15.97 3.81 2.25
CA GLY A 222 -16.50 4.74 1.26
C GLY A 222 -15.73 6.06 1.14
N ILE A 223 -14.49 6.12 1.63
CA ILE A 223 -13.63 7.29 1.54
C ILE A 223 -12.53 7.03 0.51
N GLU A 224 -12.49 7.86 -0.54
CA GLU A 224 -11.40 7.80 -1.53
C GLU A 224 -10.15 8.49 -0.98
N ALA A 225 -9.03 7.79 -0.99
CA ALA A 225 -7.75 8.29 -0.52
C ALA A 225 -6.70 8.32 -1.61
N GLN A 226 -5.83 9.30 -1.56
CA GLN A 226 -4.62 9.35 -2.37
C GLN A 226 -3.46 8.64 -1.65
N VAL A 227 -2.45 8.24 -2.40
CA VAL A 227 -1.23 7.63 -1.86
C VAL A 227 -0.02 8.46 -2.28
N TYR A 228 0.77 8.87 -1.31
CA TYR A 228 2.11 9.36 -1.57
C TYR A 228 3.04 8.14 -1.68
N SER A 229 3.24 7.67 -2.92
CA SER A 229 3.94 6.42 -3.23
C SER A 229 5.42 6.46 -2.85
N GLY A 230 6.11 7.59 -3.03
CA GLY A 230 7.51 7.78 -2.63
C GLY A 230 7.74 7.67 -1.13
N SER A 231 6.74 8.05 -0.34
CA SER A 231 6.69 7.85 1.11
C SER A 231 7.90 8.40 1.87
N TRP A 232 8.14 7.91 3.08
CA TRP A 232 9.26 8.36 3.91
C TRP A 232 10.61 8.10 3.27
N SER A 233 10.76 7.01 2.54
CA SER A 233 12.01 6.70 1.83
C SER A 233 12.37 7.76 0.80
N GLN A 234 11.42 8.32 0.07
CA GLN A 234 11.68 9.45 -0.82
C GLN A 234 11.92 10.74 -0.02
N TRP A 235 11.04 11.02 0.96
CA TRP A 235 11.10 12.25 1.74
C TRP A 235 12.46 12.44 2.42
N SER A 236 12.92 11.42 3.14
CA SER A 236 14.17 11.43 3.89
C SER A 236 15.44 11.42 3.02
N ASN A 237 15.32 11.00 1.75
CA ASN A 237 16.41 11.02 0.77
C ASN A 237 16.34 12.24 -0.18
N THR A 238 15.41 13.18 0.06
CA THR A 238 15.32 14.43 -0.71
C THR A 238 15.89 15.59 0.13
N PRO A 239 17.07 16.13 -0.22
CA PRO A 239 17.70 17.18 0.56
C PRO A 239 16.80 18.41 0.75
N GLY A 240 16.81 18.98 1.97
CA GLY A 240 16.06 20.19 2.32
C GLY A 240 14.60 19.98 2.65
N ARG A 241 14.10 18.75 2.69
CA ARG A 241 12.75 18.47 3.18
C ARG A 241 12.70 18.57 4.70
N PRO A 242 11.81 19.39 5.29
CA PRO A 242 11.70 19.49 6.73
C PRO A 242 11.20 18.21 7.36
N VAL A 243 11.65 17.92 8.56
CA VAL A 243 11.28 16.71 9.32
C VAL A 243 10.75 17.12 10.68
N ALA A 244 9.58 16.64 11.05
CA ALA A 244 9.04 16.80 12.39
C ALA A 244 9.39 15.58 13.26
N VAL A 245 9.66 15.83 14.54
CA VAL A 245 10.00 14.82 15.55
C VAL A 245 9.12 15.02 16.78
N GLY A 246 8.65 13.92 17.36
CA GLY A 246 7.73 13.94 18.50
C GLY A 246 6.36 13.36 18.15
N GLY A 247 5.43 13.40 19.12
CA GLY A 247 4.14 12.74 19.03
C GLY A 247 3.02 13.57 18.41
N THR A 248 3.27 14.85 18.09
CA THR A 248 2.27 15.75 17.50
C THR A 248 2.58 15.99 16.02
N PRO A 249 1.56 16.28 15.16
CA PRO A 249 1.76 16.49 13.73
C PRO A 249 2.80 17.55 13.38
N ASP A 250 2.82 18.67 14.12
CA ASP A 250 3.78 19.74 13.89
C ASP A 250 5.13 19.50 14.57
N GLY A 251 5.16 18.68 15.62
CA GLY A 251 6.37 18.23 16.30
C GLY A 251 7.44 19.30 16.51
N ASP A 252 8.69 18.85 16.68
CA ASP A 252 9.90 19.69 16.63
C ASP A 252 10.44 19.63 15.19
N VAL A 253 10.15 20.66 14.39
CA VAL A 253 10.52 20.69 12.96
C VAL A 253 11.99 21.05 12.79
N ARG A 254 12.71 20.20 12.05
CA ARG A 254 14.15 20.35 11.74
C ARG A 254 14.36 20.41 10.23
N ALA A 255 15.47 21.01 9.82
CA ALA A 255 15.95 20.87 8.45
C ALA A 255 16.36 19.41 8.20
N GLY A 256 15.90 18.82 7.10
CA GLY A 256 16.28 17.49 6.66
C GLY A 256 17.48 17.49 5.72
#